data_a9b6b7a2f360db5f5adac89d33d1c98c
#
_entry.id   a9b6b7a2f360db5f5adac89d33d1c98c
#
_cell.length_a   1.000
_cell.length_b   1.000
_cell.length_c   1.000
_cell.angle_alpha   90.00
_cell.angle_beta   90.00
_cell.angle_gamma   90.00
#
_symmetry.space_group_name_H-M   'P 1'
#
loop_
_entity.id
_entity.type
_entity.pdbx_description
1 polymer ?
#
loop_
_entity_poly.entity_id
_entity_poly.type
_entity_poly.pdbx_seq_one_letter_code
_entity_poly.pdbx_strand_id
1 'polypeptide(L)'
;LKPEQKKGLIMKKGGTSTIWTRDLVSIGVFGALSLLIFFVVGGIAGLTVVGTVANIPIVCFFTSIAYLLLATKVKKPGTFLIMGTINVLPGLMAANVFGVIGSIAGWALAEVVATRIGYSNRKGLVAAYVVGCTLQSALYTLPIYLSATQYLSERQEILRLTD
;
A
#
# COMPACT_ATOMS: atom_id res chain seq x y z
N LEU A 1 10.58 49.23 11.14
CA LEU A 1 10.51 47.77 11.10
C LEU A 1 11.92 47.23 10.95
N LYS A 2 12.42 46.53 12.00
CA LYS A 2 13.77 46.01 12.08
C LYS A 2 14.03 44.94 11.00
N PRO A 3 15.21 44.94 10.34
CA PRO A 3 15.51 44.02 9.24
C PRO A 3 15.50 42.54 9.65
N GLU A 4 15.48 42.20 10.91
CA GLU A 4 15.42 40.84 11.43
C GLU A 4 14.02 40.17 11.21
N GLN A 5 12.94 40.95 11.18
CA GLN A 5 11.61 40.40 10.94
C GLN A 5 11.37 40.03 9.47
N LYS A 6 12.16 40.56 8.53
CA LYS A 6 12.09 40.15 7.12
C LYS A 6 12.73 38.80 6.83
N LYS A 7 13.67 38.33 7.67
CA LYS A 7 14.29 36.99 7.51
C LYS A 7 13.39 35.83 7.92
N GLY A 8 12.43 36.04 8.80
CA GLY A 8 11.49 35.02 9.24
C GLY A 8 10.37 34.71 8.24
N LEU A 9 10.14 35.60 7.26
CA LEU A 9 9.08 35.48 6.26
C LEU A 9 9.56 34.90 4.92
N ILE A 10 10.88 34.69 4.79
CA ILE A 10 11.43 33.96 3.64
C ILE A 10 11.33 32.46 3.96
N MET A 11 10.08 32.02 3.92
CA MET A 11 9.72 30.90 3.13
C MET A 11 10.37 29.60 3.42
N LYS A 12 9.80 28.86 4.26
CA LYS A 12 9.65 27.45 3.97
C LYS A 12 8.80 27.28 2.68
N LYS A 13 9.35 27.69 1.54
CA LYS A 13 8.94 27.23 0.24
C LYS A 13 9.21 25.74 0.27
N GLY A 14 8.16 24.93 0.44
CA GLY A 14 8.23 23.49 0.34
C GLY A 14 8.83 23.13 -1.01
N GLY A 15 10.14 22.96 -1.03
CA GLY A 15 10.81 22.41 -2.18
C GLY A 15 10.23 21.04 -2.40
N THR A 16 9.55 20.84 -3.53
CA THR A 16 9.21 19.52 -4.06
C THR A 16 10.54 18.82 -4.26
N SER A 17 10.98 18.08 -3.24
CA SER A 17 12.24 17.35 -3.29
C SER A 17 12.04 16.22 -4.29
N THR A 18 12.54 16.42 -5.49
CA THR A 18 12.51 15.44 -6.58
C THR A 18 13.06 14.10 -6.09
N ILE A 19 12.40 13.00 -6.44
CA ILE A 19 12.89 11.65 -6.16
C ILE A 19 14.16 11.43 -6.97
N TRP A 20 15.25 11.13 -6.29
CA TRP A 20 16.55 10.87 -6.92
C TRP A 20 16.68 9.39 -7.29
N THR A 21 17.57 9.06 -8.22
CA THR A 21 17.84 7.67 -8.63
C THR A 21 18.11 6.75 -7.43
N ARG A 22 18.81 7.23 -6.42
CA ARG A 22 19.08 6.48 -5.18
C ARG A 22 17.83 6.15 -4.37
N ASP A 23 16.84 7.07 -4.36
CA ASP A 23 15.56 6.85 -3.71
C ASP A 23 14.75 5.82 -4.49
N LEU A 24 14.78 5.90 -5.82
CA LEU A 24 14.11 4.96 -6.71
C LEU A 24 14.66 3.53 -6.55
N VAL A 25 15.98 3.38 -6.43
CA VAL A 25 16.62 2.08 -6.11
C VAL A 25 16.13 1.56 -4.76
N SER A 26 16.06 2.44 -3.74
CA SER A 26 15.53 2.04 -2.43
C SER A 26 14.05 1.61 -2.54
N ILE A 27 13.22 2.35 -3.26
CA ILE A 27 11.82 1.99 -3.50
C ILE A 27 11.72 0.64 -4.22
N GLY A 28 12.56 0.40 -5.23
CA GLY A 28 12.60 -0.88 -5.95
C GLY A 28 12.95 -2.06 -5.05
N VAL A 29 13.98 -1.93 -4.21
CA VAL A 29 14.39 -2.99 -3.27
C VAL A 29 13.29 -3.29 -2.25
N PHE A 30 12.73 -2.27 -1.61
CA PHE A 30 11.63 -2.47 -0.64
C PHE A 30 10.34 -2.93 -1.31
N GLY A 31 10.10 -2.51 -2.57
CA GLY A 31 9.00 -2.99 -3.38
C GLY A 31 9.12 -4.48 -3.69
N ALA A 32 10.29 -4.93 -4.11
CA ALA A 32 10.57 -6.36 -4.34
C ALA A 32 10.41 -7.17 -3.06
N LEU A 33 10.91 -6.65 -1.91
CA LEU A 33 10.71 -7.28 -0.61
C LEU A 33 9.23 -7.39 -0.25
N SER A 34 8.46 -6.34 -0.50
CA SER A 34 7.01 -6.32 -0.26
C SER A 34 6.28 -7.36 -1.12
N LEU A 35 6.65 -7.49 -2.40
CA LEU A 35 6.11 -8.53 -3.29
C LEU A 35 6.48 -9.93 -2.82
N LEU A 36 7.74 -10.15 -2.40
CA LEU A 36 8.16 -11.43 -1.85
C LEU A 36 7.30 -11.83 -0.63
N ILE A 37 7.13 -10.88 0.31
CA ILE A 37 6.26 -11.09 1.48
C ILE A 37 4.83 -11.40 1.02
N PHE A 38 4.32 -10.67 0.03
CA PHE A 38 2.97 -10.89 -0.51
C PHE A 38 2.81 -12.32 -1.03
N PHE A 39 3.74 -12.81 -1.84
CA PHE A 39 3.65 -14.14 -2.42
C PHE A 39 3.82 -15.25 -1.38
N VAL A 40 4.73 -15.08 -0.43
CA VAL A 40 4.95 -16.09 0.62
C VAL A 40 3.79 -16.10 1.61
N VAL A 41 3.48 -14.96 2.22
CA VAL A 41 2.44 -14.86 3.26
C VAL A 41 1.04 -15.01 2.65
N GLY A 42 0.80 -14.34 1.54
CA GLY A 42 -0.47 -14.41 0.83
C GLY A 42 -0.73 -15.78 0.22
N GLY A 43 0.31 -16.47 -0.27
CA GLY A 43 0.24 -17.84 -0.76
C GLY A 43 -0.17 -18.81 0.35
N ILE A 44 0.49 -18.73 1.51
CA ILE A 44 0.15 -19.57 2.68
C ILE A 44 -1.27 -19.26 3.19
N ALA A 45 -1.62 -17.99 3.31
CA ALA A 45 -2.96 -17.58 3.74
C ALA A 45 -4.04 -18.06 2.76
N GLY A 46 -3.74 -18.02 1.47
CA GLY A 46 -4.67 -18.46 0.40
C GLY A 46 -5.00 -19.95 0.39
N LEU A 47 -4.27 -20.78 1.15
CA LEU A 47 -4.56 -22.22 1.27
C LEU A 47 -5.82 -22.51 2.09
N THR A 48 -6.34 -21.55 2.83
CA THR A 48 -7.55 -21.71 3.64
C THR A 48 -8.62 -20.70 3.24
N VAL A 49 -9.90 -21.07 3.38
CA VAL A 49 -11.03 -20.17 3.07
C VAL A 49 -10.96 -18.90 3.92
N VAL A 50 -10.73 -19.05 5.22
CA VAL A 50 -10.59 -17.91 6.15
C VAL A 50 -9.38 -17.05 5.78
N GLY A 51 -8.26 -17.69 5.46
CA GLY A 51 -7.05 -16.99 5.03
C GLY A 51 -7.23 -16.28 3.69
N THR A 52 -8.04 -16.80 2.78
CA THR A 52 -8.36 -16.11 1.51
C THR A 52 -9.11 -14.80 1.76
N VAL A 53 -10.10 -14.80 2.67
CA VAL A 53 -10.84 -13.59 3.04
C VAL A 53 -9.95 -12.58 3.78
N ALA A 54 -9.11 -13.07 4.69
CA ALA A 54 -8.21 -12.25 5.49
C ALA A 54 -6.84 -12.00 4.83
N ASN A 55 -6.64 -12.43 3.57
CA ASN A 55 -5.35 -12.40 2.89
C ASN A 55 -4.71 -11.01 2.93
N ILE A 56 -5.42 -9.99 2.44
CA ILE A 56 -4.86 -8.64 2.35
C ILE A 56 -4.53 -8.04 3.72
N PRO A 57 -5.40 -8.09 4.75
CA PRO A 57 -5.03 -7.65 6.09
C PRO A 57 -3.78 -8.34 6.64
N ILE A 58 -3.65 -9.65 6.45
CA ILE A 58 -2.49 -10.43 6.91
C ILE A 58 -1.23 -9.97 6.18
N VAL A 59 -1.28 -9.88 4.86
CA VAL A 59 -0.15 -9.39 4.04
C VAL A 59 0.23 -7.98 4.42
N CYS A 60 -0.75 -7.08 4.59
CA CYS A 60 -0.50 -5.70 5.00
C CYS A 60 0.21 -5.64 6.36
N PHE A 61 -0.13 -6.51 7.30
CA PHE A 61 0.56 -6.56 8.58
C PHE A 61 2.05 -6.84 8.41
N PHE A 62 2.42 -7.83 7.61
CA PHE A 62 3.83 -8.19 7.39
C PHE A 62 4.57 -7.18 6.50
N THR A 63 3.91 -6.61 5.49
CA THR A 63 4.52 -5.61 4.60
C THR A 63 4.67 -4.24 5.27
N SER A 64 3.99 -3.99 6.39
CA SER A 64 4.06 -2.72 7.14
C SER A 64 5.50 -2.31 7.46
N ILE A 65 6.34 -3.27 7.82
CA ILE A 65 7.76 -3.02 8.15
C ILE A 65 8.48 -2.44 6.93
N ALA A 66 8.33 -3.08 5.75
CA ALA A 66 8.99 -2.63 4.53
C ALA A 66 8.52 -1.22 4.12
N TYR A 67 7.21 -0.96 4.17
CA TYR A 67 6.62 0.34 3.83
C TYR A 67 7.06 1.46 4.77
N LEU A 68 6.98 1.21 6.09
CA LEU A 68 7.31 2.23 7.08
C LEU A 68 8.82 2.53 7.11
N LEU A 69 9.67 1.50 6.96
CA LEU A 69 11.11 1.70 6.84
C LEU A 69 11.44 2.52 5.60
N LEU A 70 10.85 2.20 4.45
CA LEU A 70 11.05 2.97 3.22
C LEU A 70 10.59 4.42 3.39
N ALA A 71 9.37 4.63 3.89
CA ALA A 71 8.80 5.96 4.08
C ALA A 71 9.64 6.82 5.03
N THR A 72 10.19 6.23 6.10
CA THR A 72 11.10 6.93 7.02
C THR A 72 12.48 7.19 6.43
N LYS A 73 12.93 6.39 5.46
CA LYS A 73 14.22 6.54 4.79
C LYS A 73 14.16 7.58 3.67
N VAL A 74 13.15 7.50 2.81
CA VAL A 74 13.04 8.37 1.62
C VAL A 74 12.46 9.75 2.01
N LYS A 75 11.45 9.79 2.86
CA LYS A 75 10.79 11.02 3.36
C LYS A 75 10.36 12.01 2.28
N LYS A 76 9.99 11.51 1.11
CA LYS A 76 9.61 12.33 -0.05
C LYS A 76 8.20 12.00 -0.50
N PRO A 77 7.45 13.00 -0.99
CA PRO A 77 6.15 12.78 -1.58
C PRO A 77 6.27 11.85 -2.80
N GLY A 78 5.26 11.01 -3.00
CA GLY A 78 5.22 9.99 -4.05
C GLY A 78 5.68 8.60 -3.60
N THR A 79 6.29 8.46 -2.41
CA THR A 79 6.82 7.18 -1.93
C THR A 79 5.73 6.12 -1.79
N PHE A 80 4.59 6.43 -1.15
CA PHE A 80 3.47 5.49 -0.99
C PHE A 80 2.81 5.16 -2.33
N LEU A 81 2.68 6.14 -3.22
CA LEU A 81 2.05 5.94 -4.52
C LEU A 81 2.88 4.97 -5.40
N ILE A 82 4.20 5.17 -5.48
CA ILE A 82 5.08 4.31 -6.27
C ILE A 82 5.10 2.89 -5.69
N MET A 83 5.22 2.74 -4.37
CA MET A 83 5.14 1.43 -3.71
C MET A 83 3.78 0.76 -3.96
N GLY A 84 2.70 1.53 -3.87
CA GLY A 84 1.35 1.04 -4.15
C GLY A 84 1.20 0.55 -5.58
N THR A 85 1.79 1.24 -6.56
CA THR A 85 1.78 0.82 -7.97
C THR A 85 2.49 -0.53 -8.16
N ILE A 86 3.60 -0.78 -7.46
CA ILE A 86 4.27 -2.09 -7.48
C ILE A 86 3.34 -3.18 -6.92
N ASN A 87 2.60 -2.88 -5.86
CA ASN A 87 1.68 -3.82 -5.23
C ASN A 87 0.34 -4.00 -5.97
N VAL A 88 0.13 -3.35 -7.10
CA VAL A 88 -0.99 -3.66 -8.02
C VAL A 88 -0.77 -5.00 -8.74
N LEU A 89 0.49 -5.40 -8.97
CA LEU A 89 0.84 -6.61 -9.71
C LEU A 89 0.10 -7.88 -9.26
N PRO A 90 0.01 -8.22 -7.95
CA PRO A 90 -0.75 -9.37 -7.50
C PRO A 90 -2.24 -9.31 -7.84
N GLY A 91 -2.85 -8.13 -7.78
CA GLY A 91 -4.23 -7.92 -8.16
C GLY A 91 -4.48 -8.16 -9.66
N LEU A 92 -3.54 -7.73 -10.50
CA LEU A 92 -3.58 -7.99 -11.94
C LEU A 92 -3.42 -9.49 -12.23
N MET A 93 -2.49 -10.17 -11.56
CA MET A 93 -2.29 -11.62 -11.73
C MET A 93 -3.51 -12.44 -11.29
N ALA A 94 -4.23 -11.97 -10.27
CA ALA A 94 -5.46 -12.60 -9.79
C ALA A 94 -6.71 -12.21 -10.60
N ALA A 95 -6.57 -11.39 -11.65
CA ALA A 95 -7.68 -10.81 -12.42
C ALA A 95 -8.75 -10.11 -11.53
N ASN A 96 -8.35 -9.61 -10.37
CA ASN A 96 -9.23 -8.94 -9.42
C ASN A 96 -9.25 -7.43 -9.68
N VAL A 97 -10.18 -6.99 -10.52
CA VAL A 97 -10.33 -5.57 -10.88
C VAL A 97 -10.59 -4.67 -9.66
N PHE A 98 -11.42 -5.13 -8.72
CA PHE A 98 -11.68 -4.39 -7.48
C PHE A 98 -10.43 -4.28 -6.61
N GLY A 99 -9.60 -5.33 -6.57
CA GLY A 99 -8.31 -5.31 -5.89
C GLY A 99 -7.33 -4.33 -6.52
N VAL A 100 -7.29 -4.23 -7.84
CA VAL A 100 -6.48 -3.24 -8.58
C VAL A 100 -6.93 -1.83 -8.27
N ILE A 101 -8.23 -1.54 -8.38
CA ILE A 101 -8.80 -0.23 -8.06
C ILE A 101 -8.54 0.12 -6.60
N GLY A 102 -8.74 -0.84 -5.69
CA GLY A 102 -8.49 -0.67 -4.26
C GLY A 102 -7.04 -0.35 -3.93
N SER A 103 -6.11 -1.01 -4.61
CA SER A 103 -4.68 -0.73 -4.45
C SER A 103 -4.34 0.69 -4.91
N ILE A 104 -4.76 1.08 -6.11
CA ILE A 104 -4.46 2.42 -6.65
C ILE A 104 -5.10 3.50 -5.77
N ALA A 105 -6.40 3.38 -5.48
CA ALA A 105 -7.13 4.36 -4.67
C ALA A 105 -6.62 4.42 -3.23
N GLY A 106 -6.36 3.27 -2.61
CA GLY A 106 -5.85 3.17 -1.24
C GLY A 106 -4.50 3.84 -1.10
N TRP A 107 -3.56 3.54 -1.97
CA TRP A 107 -2.22 4.12 -1.89
C TRP A 107 -2.16 5.58 -2.35
N ALA A 108 -3.03 6.01 -3.27
CA ALA A 108 -3.19 7.43 -3.58
C ALA A 108 -3.72 8.21 -2.36
N LEU A 109 -4.70 7.68 -1.66
CA LEU A 109 -5.20 8.29 -0.43
C LEU A 109 -4.15 8.29 0.69
N ALA A 110 -3.41 7.19 0.85
CA ALA A 110 -2.28 7.11 1.79
C ALA A 110 -1.23 8.19 1.50
N GLU A 111 -0.92 8.42 0.23
CA GLU A 111 0.01 9.48 -0.19
C GLU A 111 -0.52 10.88 0.17
N VAL A 112 -1.81 11.14 -0.06
CA VAL A 112 -2.44 12.41 0.34
C VAL A 112 -2.37 12.63 1.85
N VAL A 113 -2.65 11.60 2.65
CA VAL A 113 -2.54 11.66 4.11
C VAL A 113 -1.10 11.90 4.55
N ALA A 114 -0.13 11.17 3.99
CA ALA A 114 1.28 11.30 4.30
C ALA A 114 1.82 12.70 3.96
N THR A 115 1.41 13.26 2.82
CA THR A 115 1.82 14.61 2.40
C THR A 115 1.19 15.71 3.26
N ARG A 116 -0.07 15.54 3.69
CA ARG A 116 -0.76 16.51 4.56
C ARG A 116 -0.18 16.54 5.96
N ILE A 117 0.11 15.39 6.55
CA ILE A 117 0.66 15.29 7.92
C ILE A 117 2.16 15.54 7.93
N GLY A 118 2.85 15.28 6.82
CA GLY A 118 4.29 15.44 6.63
C GLY A 118 5.08 14.16 6.90
N TYR A 119 5.99 13.84 5.98
CA TYR A 119 6.83 12.63 6.01
C TYR A 119 7.83 12.56 7.19
N SER A 120 7.98 13.64 7.94
CA SER A 120 8.79 13.65 9.18
C SER A 120 8.05 13.11 10.39
N ASN A 121 6.72 13.04 10.35
CA ASN A 121 5.90 12.58 11.45
C ASN A 121 5.67 11.07 11.35
N ARG A 122 6.35 10.28 12.21
CA ARG A 122 6.22 8.82 12.23
C ARG A 122 4.79 8.34 12.45
N LYS A 123 4.04 8.98 13.36
CA LYS A 123 2.63 8.62 13.62
C LYS A 123 1.76 8.89 12.40
N GLY A 124 2.05 9.99 11.68
CA GLY A 124 1.37 10.32 10.43
C GLY A 124 1.63 9.30 9.32
N LEU A 125 2.86 8.78 9.21
CA LEU A 125 3.19 7.72 8.25
C LEU A 125 2.46 6.42 8.57
N VAL A 126 2.35 6.05 9.85
CA VAL A 126 1.56 4.89 10.28
C VAL A 126 0.09 5.08 9.93
N ALA A 127 -0.49 6.24 10.23
CA ALA A 127 -1.87 6.54 9.88
C ALA A 127 -2.12 6.47 8.37
N ALA A 128 -1.22 7.05 7.56
CA ALA A 128 -1.28 6.96 6.11
C ALA A 128 -1.25 5.51 5.62
N TYR A 129 -0.35 4.69 6.16
CA TYR A 129 -0.27 3.27 5.85
C TYR A 129 -1.56 2.52 6.19
N VAL A 130 -2.10 2.73 7.40
CA VAL A 130 -3.35 2.10 7.84
C VAL A 130 -4.51 2.47 6.91
N VAL A 131 -4.64 3.75 6.54
CA VAL A 131 -5.68 4.21 5.60
C VAL A 131 -5.55 3.50 4.25
N GLY A 132 -4.34 3.41 3.69
CA GLY A 132 -4.08 2.71 2.43
C GLY A 132 -4.46 1.24 2.50
N CYS A 133 -4.00 0.53 3.53
CA CYS A 133 -4.30 -0.88 3.75
C CYS A 133 -5.80 -1.15 3.96
N THR A 134 -6.48 -0.30 4.72
CA THR A 134 -7.91 -0.47 4.99
C THR A 134 -8.72 -0.36 3.70
N LEU A 135 -8.46 0.66 2.89
CA LEU A 135 -9.18 0.84 1.63
C LEU A 135 -8.85 -0.27 0.62
N GLN A 136 -7.58 -0.65 0.52
CA GLN A 136 -7.16 -1.77 -0.33
C GLN A 136 -7.83 -3.07 0.10
N SER A 137 -7.83 -3.39 1.40
CA SER A 137 -8.46 -4.60 1.93
C SER A 137 -9.96 -4.62 1.68
N ALA A 138 -10.65 -3.52 1.96
CA ALA A 138 -12.09 -3.40 1.78
C ALA A 138 -12.50 -3.65 0.31
N LEU A 139 -11.82 -3.01 -0.64
CA LEU A 139 -12.14 -3.17 -2.06
C LEU A 139 -11.67 -4.53 -2.62
N TYR A 140 -10.58 -5.09 -2.12
CA TYR A 140 -10.11 -6.41 -2.54
C TYR A 140 -11.11 -7.51 -2.15
N THR A 141 -11.72 -7.41 -0.97
CA THR A 141 -12.69 -8.39 -0.47
C THR A 141 -14.12 -8.12 -0.95
N LEU A 142 -14.38 -6.95 -1.56
CA LEU A 142 -15.70 -6.55 -2.01
C LEU A 142 -16.42 -7.59 -2.91
N PRO A 143 -15.75 -8.25 -3.90
CA PRO A 143 -16.39 -9.28 -4.73
C PRO A 143 -16.93 -10.44 -3.91
N ILE A 144 -16.27 -10.81 -2.81
CA ILE A 144 -16.69 -11.91 -1.94
C ILE A 144 -18.04 -11.59 -1.29
N TYR A 145 -18.26 -10.33 -0.90
CA TYR A 145 -19.51 -9.91 -0.28
C TYR A 145 -20.64 -9.67 -1.29
N LEU A 146 -20.29 -9.25 -2.52
CA LEU A 146 -21.30 -8.98 -3.56
C LEU A 146 -21.77 -10.26 -4.27
N SER A 147 -20.92 -11.27 -4.40
CA SER A 147 -21.17 -12.49 -5.17
C SER A 147 -20.59 -13.71 -4.47
N ALA A 148 -20.91 -13.89 -3.18
CA ALA A 148 -20.31 -14.96 -2.36
C ALA A 148 -20.49 -16.35 -2.97
N THR A 149 -21.66 -16.67 -3.49
CA THR A 149 -21.95 -17.96 -4.11
C THR A 149 -21.14 -18.20 -5.38
N GLN A 150 -21.08 -17.23 -6.27
CA GLN A 150 -20.31 -17.32 -7.50
C GLN A 150 -18.80 -17.39 -7.22
N TYR A 151 -18.31 -16.56 -6.33
CA TYR A 151 -16.90 -16.53 -5.95
C TYR A 151 -16.46 -17.85 -5.31
N LEU A 152 -17.29 -18.43 -4.44
CA LEU A 152 -16.99 -19.70 -3.79
C LEU A 152 -17.05 -20.87 -4.78
N SER A 153 -18.01 -20.90 -5.70
CA SER A 153 -18.10 -21.94 -6.72
C SER A 153 -16.90 -21.92 -7.68
N GLU A 154 -16.49 -20.76 -8.15
CA GLU A 154 -15.28 -20.60 -8.97
C GLU A 154 -14.02 -21.06 -8.24
N ARG A 155 -13.94 -20.78 -6.93
CA ARG A 155 -12.79 -21.21 -6.10
C ARG A 155 -12.81 -22.70 -5.82
N GLN A 156 -13.96 -23.31 -5.59
CA GLN A 156 -14.11 -24.76 -5.44
C GLN A 156 -13.65 -25.49 -6.71
N GLU A 157 -14.02 -24.98 -7.87
CA GLU A 157 -13.61 -25.55 -9.15
C GLU A 157 -12.09 -25.44 -9.36
N ILE A 158 -11.48 -24.28 -9.07
CA ILE A 158 -10.03 -24.07 -9.20
C ILE A 158 -9.25 -24.93 -8.21
N LEU A 159 -9.70 -25.05 -6.97
CA LEU A 159 -9.02 -25.80 -5.92
C LEU A 159 -9.32 -27.30 -5.97
N ARG A 160 -10.20 -27.72 -6.91
CA ARG A 160 -10.68 -29.12 -6.98
C ARG A 160 -11.10 -29.68 -5.63
N LEU A 161 -11.67 -28.84 -4.80
CA LEU A 161 -12.33 -29.27 -3.56
C LEU A 161 -13.68 -29.89 -3.96
N THR A 162 -13.60 -31.04 -4.60
CA THR A 162 -14.76 -31.92 -4.75
C THR A 162 -14.98 -32.62 -3.41
N ASP A 163 -16.24 -32.70 -3.06
CA ASP A 163 -16.93 -33.34 -1.96
C ASP A 163 -16.22 -34.52 -1.31
#